data_f1ba8ef0f64d296f4327c8091a24099a
#
_entry.id   f1ba8ef0f64d296f4327c8091a24099a
#
_cell.length_a   1.000
_cell.length_b   1.000
_cell.length_c   1.000
_cell.angle_alpha   90.00
_cell.angle_beta   90.00
_cell.angle_gamma   90.00
#
_symmetry.space_group_name_H-M   'P 1'
#
loop_
_entity.id
_entity.type
_entity.pdbx_description
1 polymer ?
#
loop_
_entity_poly.entity_id
_entity_poly.type
_entity_poly.pdbx_seq_one_letter_code
_entity_poly.pdbx_strand_id
1 'polypeptide(L)'
;QKQIDGLNEQNKNIAEKIEENKTFIEKANDYLKSIDIKDVEAKQKNIEELDDSISDASIEENNKQRTVRDKERQVATLDDIPCGTSFQSCKFIKDAYAAKAQLPSDKEAVAQLLKEIGELEDRKEELKPEIIEELLSRHEKVTKKKDFAESDNSSFKLRAATNNSLILSTEAEVKELAEKVEEYEDNKEVIENLGDLIAQKGAVSYELSEAARKMTKCESEASRLNRAVGSLEQKVANAV
;
A
#
# COMPACT_ATOMS: atom_id res chain seq x y z
N GLN A 1 -14.83 -28.20 4.98
CA GLN A 1 -13.46 -28.62 5.34
C GLN A 1 -12.42 -28.09 4.35
N LYS A 2 -12.52 -28.36 3.02
CA LYS A 2 -11.55 -27.88 2.01
C LYS A 2 -11.30 -26.37 2.03
N GLN A 3 -12.30 -25.56 2.32
CA GLN A 3 -12.18 -24.11 2.45
C GLN A 3 -11.34 -23.73 3.68
N ILE A 4 -11.59 -24.36 4.81
CA ILE A 4 -10.83 -24.15 6.05
C ILE A 4 -9.37 -24.55 5.85
N ASP A 5 -9.11 -25.70 5.21
CA ASP A 5 -7.77 -26.19 4.92
C ASP A 5 -7.01 -25.20 4.00
N GLY A 6 -7.69 -24.66 2.97
CA GLY A 6 -7.13 -23.65 2.08
C GLY A 6 -6.79 -22.32 2.78
N LEU A 7 -7.62 -21.86 3.71
CA LEU A 7 -7.37 -20.66 4.51
C LEU A 7 -6.22 -20.88 5.50
N ASN A 8 -6.12 -22.05 6.11
CA ASN A 8 -5.02 -22.40 6.99
C ASN A 8 -3.68 -22.43 6.25
N GLU A 9 -3.63 -22.98 5.03
CA GLU A 9 -2.43 -22.97 4.19
C GLU A 9 -2.04 -21.54 3.79
N GLN A 10 -3.02 -20.68 3.46
CA GLN A 10 -2.74 -19.26 3.21
C GLN A 10 -2.16 -18.57 4.44
N ASN A 11 -2.69 -18.84 5.62
CA ASN A 11 -2.19 -18.27 6.87
C ASN A 11 -0.76 -18.72 7.18
N LYS A 12 -0.43 -19.97 6.89
CA LYS A 12 0.94 -20.47 6.99
C LYS A 12 1.90 -19.72 6.07
N ASN A 13 1.54 -19.57 4.80
CA ASN A 13 2.35 -18.81 3.83
C ASN A 13 2.50 -17.33 4.23
N ILE A 14 1.46 -16.74 4.81
CA ILE A 14 1.52 -15.36 5.35
C ILE A 14 2.49 -15.29 6.53
N ALA A 15 2.45 -16.26 7.45
CA ALA A 15 3.36 -16.30 8.60
C ALA A 15 4.83 -16.41 8.18
N GLU A 16 5.13 -17.23 7.17
CA GLU A 16 6.48 -17.37 6.60
C GLU A 16 6.98 -16.03 6.01
N LYS A 17 6.13 -15.33 5.23
CA LYS A 17 6.48 -14.00 4.68
C LYS A 17 6.68 -12.93 5.74
N ILE A 18 5.87 -12.95 6.79
CA ILE A 18 6.05 -12.02 7.93
C ILE A 18 7.41 -12.26 8.60
N GLU A 19 7.83 -13.50 8.74
CA GLU A 19 9.11 -13.84 9.37
C GLU A 19 10.31 -13.47 8.48
N GLU A 20 10.22 -13.68 7.17
CA GLU A 20 11.19 -13.20 6.19
C GLU A 20 11.35 -11.68 6.25
N ASN A 21 10.22 -10.96 6.25
CA ASN A 21 10.22 -9.50 6.35
C ASN A 21 10.79 -9.01 7.69
N LYS A 22 10.49 -9.67 8.81
CA LYS A 22 11.09 -9.32 10.11
C LYS A 22 12.61 -9.46 10.08
N THR A 23 13.10 -10.58 9.57
CA THR A 23 14.54 -10.82 9.43
C THR A 23 15.20 -9.74 8.56
N PHE A 24 14.54 -9.33 7.49
CA PHE A 24 15.02 -8.24 6.64
C PHE A 24 15.01 -6.89 7.38
N ILE A 25 13.92 -6.56 8.08
CA ILE A 25 13.78 -5.32 8.86
C ILE A 25 14.86 -5.23 9.95
N GLU A 26 15.16 -6.32 10.64
CA GLU A 26 16.24 -6.38 11.63
C GLU A 26 17.59 -6.05 11.00
N LYS A 27 17.97 -6.72 9.91
CA LYS A 27 19.21 -6.43 9.18
C LYS A 27 19.25 -5.01 8.62
N ALA A 28 18.14 -4.50 8.12
CA ALA A 28 18.04 -3.13 7.65
C ALA A 28 18.24 -2.12 8.77
N ASN A 29 17.63 -2.36 9.94
CA ASN A 29 17.81 -1.52 11.13
C ASN A 29 19.27 -1.52 11.62
N ASP A 30 19.93 -2.67 11.65
CA ASP A 30 21.33 -2.77 12.05
C ASP A 30 22.25 -2.01 11.08
N TYR A 31 21.99 -2.13 9.76
CA TYR A 31 22.69 -1.36 8.75
C TYR A 31 22.47 0.16 8.93
N LEU A 32 21.21 0.60 9.06
CA LEU A 32 20.87 2.02 9.23
C LEU A 32 21.47 2.61 10.51
N LYS A 33 21.54 1.84 11.60
CA LYS A 33 22.20 2.25 12.85
C LYS A 33 23.72 2.32 12.73
N SER A 34 24.32 1.54 11.85
CA SER A 34 25.78 1.54 11.65
C SER A 34 26.29 2.79 10.92
N ILE A 35 25.40 3.56 10.30
CA ILE A 35 25.72 4.77 9.56
C ILE A 35 25.28 5.98 10.38
N ASP A 36 26.20 6.88 10.66
CA ASP A 36 25.84 8.21 11.16
C ASP A 36 25.37 9.07 9.99
N ILE A 37 24.07 8.94 9.68
CA ILE A 37 23.45 9.64 8.53
C ILE A 37 23.61 11.16 8.67
N LYS A 38 23.62 11.73 9.89
CA LYS A 38 23.76 13.15 10.11
C LYS A 38 25.16 13.65 9.72
N ASP A 39 26.20 12.85 10.03
CA ASP A 39 27.58 13.17 9.60
C ASP A 39 27.68 13.09 8.05
N VAL A 40 27.05 12.07 7.44
CA VAL A 40 27.04 11.92 5.98
C VAL A 40 26.30 13.08 5.30
N GLU A 41 25.14 13.49 5.81
CA GLU A 41 24.37 14.64 5.30
C GLU A 41 25.13 15.97 5.50
N ALA A 42 25.82 16.13 6.62
CA ALA A 42 26.66 17.31 6.87
C ALA A 42 27.84 17.37 5.88
N LYS A 43 28.47 16.25 5.58
CA LYS A 43 29.52 16.17 4.55
C LYS A 43 28.99 16.46 3.15
N GLN A 44 27.82 15.94 2.80
CA GLN A 44 27.18 16.26 1.52
C GLN A 44 26.93 17.76 1.38
N LYS A 45 26.40 18.39 2.43
CA LYS A 45 26.18 19.85 2.42
C LYS A 45 27.47 20.63 2.29
N ASN A 46 28.55 20.20 2.94
CA ASN A 46 29.87 20.84 2.81
C ASN A 46 30.42 20.67 1.38
N ILE A 47 30.19 19.53 0.71
CA ILE A 47 30.54 19.32 -0.69
C ILE A 47 29.79 20.30 -1.59
N GLU A 48 28.49 20.49 -1.38
CA GLU A 48 27.66 21.44 -2.12
C GLU A 48 28.15 22.90 -1.94
N GLU A 49 28.46 23.30 -0.69
CA GLU A 49 29.03 24.62 -0.39
C GLU A 49 30.39 24.84 -1.04
N LEU A 50 31.22 23.79 -1.13
CA LEU A 50 32.51 23.84 -1.83
C LEU A 50 32.31 23.96 -3.35
N ASP A 51 31.33 23.23 -3.92
CA ASP A 51 30.99 23.32 -5.36
C ASP A 51 30.53 24.73 -5.75
N ASP A 52 29.69 25.34 -4.92
CA ASP A 52 29.25 26.73 -5.13
C ASP A 52 30.47 27.70 -5.08
N SER A 53 31.36 27.52 -4.10
CA SER A 53 32.56 28.34 -3.96
C SER A 53 33.52 28.17 -5.13
N ILE A 54 33.72 26.94 -5.62
CA ILE A 54 34.57 26.67 -6.83
C ILE A 54 33.93 27.30 -8.06
N SER A 55 32.61 27.22 -8.20
CA SER A 55 31.88 27.83 -9.32
C SER A 55 32.04 29.34 -9.32
N ASP A 56 31.85 29.98 -8.17
CA ASP A 56 32.00 31.45 -8.04
C ASP A 56 33.44 31.92 -8.35
N ALA A 57 34.42 31.23 -7.77
CA ALA A 57 35.85 31.54 -8.04
C ALA A 57 36.22 31.33 -9.52
N SER A 58 35.67 30.28 -10.15
CA SER A 58 35.89 30.00 -11.58
C SER A 58 35.27 31.08 -12.48
N ILE A 59 34.09 31.59 -12.11
CA ILE A 59 33.46 32.70 -12.84
C ILE A 59 34.32 33.97 -12.71
N GLU A 60 34.83 34.27 -11.52
CA GLU A 60 35.69 35.43 -11.28
C GLU A 60 37.02 35.29 -12.05
N GLU A 61 37.64 34.10 -11.99
CA GLU A 61 38.89 33.81 -12.75
C GLU A 61 38.69 34.05 -14.25
N ASN A 62 37.62 33.49 -14.83
CA ASN A 62 37.33 33.69 -16.25
C ASN A 62 37.13 35.16 -16.63
N ASN A 63 36.48 35.95 -15.79
CA ASN A 63 36.27 37.37 -16.00
C ASN A 63 37.61 38.14 -15.94
N LYS A 64 38.46 37.86 -14.96
CA LYS A 64 39.80 38.40 -14.83
C LYS A 64 40.68 38.02 -16.00
N GLN A 65 40.63 36.77 -16.44
CA GLN A 65 41.40 36.28 -17.57
C GLN A 65 41.01 36.96 -18.90
N ARG A 66 39.71 37.24 -19.09
CA ARG A 66 39.25 38.08 -20.22
C ARG A 66 39.87 39.47 -20.15
N THR A 67 39.82 40.08 -18.96
CA THR A 67 40.44 41.43 -18.76
C THR A 67 41.94 41.40 -19.06
N VAL A 68 42.64 40.36 -18.60
CA VAL A 68 44.07 40.18 -18.91
C VAL A 68 44.30 40.10 -20.42
N ARG A 69 43.55 39.27 -21.15
CA ARG A 69 43.66 39.12 -22.62
C ARG A 69 43.39 40.44 -23.35
N ASP A 70 42.37 41.20 -22.92
CA ASP A 70 42.06 42.49 -23.55
C ASP A 70 43.17 43.52 -23.31
N LYS A 71 43.74 43.56 -22.09
CA LYS A 71 44.89 44.41 -21.77
C LYS A 71 46.15 43.95 -22.53
N GLU A 72 46.39 42.66 -22.70
CA GLU A 72 47.47 42.12 -23.51
C GLU A 72 47.39 42.61 -24.99
N ARG A 73 46.13 42.53 -25.55
CA ARG A 73 45.89 43.08 -26.89
C ARG A 73 46.17 44.60 -26.98
N GLN A 74 45.75 45.37 -25.95
CA GLN A 74 46.04 46.79 -25.89
C GLN A 74 47.55 47.08 -25.78
N VAL A 75 48.26 46.29 -24.96
CA VAL A 75 49.73 46.45 -24.82
C VAL A 75 50.44 46.07 -26.11
N ALA A 76 50.00 45.04 -26.83
CA ALA A 76 50.61 44.67 -28.14
C ALA A 76 50.53 45.78 -29.16
N THR A 77 49.55 46.69 -29.12
CA THR A 77 49.52 47.86 -30.02
C THR A 77 50.67 48.83 -29.80
N LEU A 78 51.33 48.76 -28.63
CA LEU A 78 52.52 49.62 -28.38
C LEU A 78 53.76 49.22 -29.23
N ASP A 79 53.83 47.95 -29.65
CA ASP A 79 54.95 47.43 -30.44
C ASP A 79 54.93 47.96 -31.91
N ASP A 80 53.72 48.26 -32.40
CA ASP A 80 53.51 48.75 -33.79
C ASP A 80 53.61 50.28 -33.94
N ILE A 81 53.92 51.02 -32.87
CA ILE A 81 53.88 52.50 -32.87
C ILE A 81 55.25 53.07 -33.05
N PRO A 82 55.46 53.90 -34.10
CA PRO A 82 56.79 54.50 -34.43
C PRO A 82 57.30 55.51 -33.39
N CYS A 83 56.41 56.01 -32.51
CA CYS A 83 56.76 57.03 -31.51
C CYS A 83 57.46 56.50 -30.26
N GLY A 84 57.50 55.15 -30.08
CA GLY A 84 58.13 54.51 -28.94
C GLY A 84 57.63 55.03 -27.58
N THR A 85 58.50 55.03 -26.57
CA THR A 85 58.21 55.46 -25.19
C THR A 85 58.20 56.98 -24.99
N SER A 86 58.53 57.79 -26.07
CA SER A 86 58.73 59.23 -25.96
C SER A 86 57.47 60.07 -25.69
N PHE A 87 56.28 59.52 -25.93
CA PHE A 87 55.01 60.25 -25.83
C PHE A 87 53.94 59.46 -25.08
N GLN A 88 54.21 58.98 -23.87
CA GLN A 88 53.33 58.18 -23.05
C GLN A 88 51.91 58.80 -22.74
N SER A 89 51.85 60.16 -22.81
CA SER A 89 50.62 60.93 -22.61
C SER A 89 49.76 61.10 -23.89
N CYS A 90 50.21 60.52 -25.02
CA CYS A 90 49.46 60.60 -26.27
C CYS A 90 48.07 59.93 -26.12
N LYS A 91 47.06 60.68 -26.60
CA LYS A 91 45.62 60.21 -26.48
C LYS A 91 45.38 58.82 -27.07
N PHE A 92 46.17 58.41 -28.08
CA PHE A 92 45.97 57.10 -28.76
C PHE A 92 46.63 55.90 -28.05
N ILE A 93 47.57 56.14 -27.13
CA ILE A 93 48.36 55.07 -26.48
C ILE A 93 48.35 55.17 -24.97
N LYS A 94 47.70 56.18 -24.40
CA LYS A 94 47.56 56.35 -22.94
C LYS A 94 46.98 55.17 -22.29
N ASP A 95 45.90 54.63 -22.86
CA ASP A 95 45.18 53.48 -22.31
C ASP A 95 46.02 52.19 -22.39
N ALA A 96 46.83 52.01 -23.44
CA ALA A 96 47.75 50.89 -23.57
C ALA A 96 48.90 50.94 -22.54
N TYR A 97 49.39 52.12 -22.20
CA TYR A 97 50.38 52.27 -21.11
C TYR A 97 49.76 52.04 -19.73
N ALA A 98 48.51 52.46 -19.51
CA ALA A 98 47.79 52.18 -18.30
C ALA A 98 47.54 50.67 -18.18
N ALA A 99 47.14 50.02 -19.26
CA ALA A 99 46.99 48.56 -19.33
C ALA A 99 48.28 47.82 -19.02
N LYS A 100 49.39 48.25 -19.56
CA LYS A 100 50.75 47.70 -19.33
C LYS A 100 51.15 47.77 -17.87
N ALA A 101 50.79 48.85 -17.16
CA ALA A 101 51.12 49.06 -15.75
C ALA A 101 50.23 48.12 -14.84
N GLN A 102 49.01 47.85 -15.23
CA GLN A 102 48.04 46.99 -14.45
C GLN A 102 48.18 45.50 -14.75
N LEU A 103 48.66 45.12 -15.94
CA LEU A 103 48.73 43.75 -16.40
C LEU A 103 49.43 42.79 -15.44
N PRO A 104 50.58 43.14 -14.78
CA PRO A 104 51.21 42.25 -13.81
C PRO A 104 50.30 41.91 -12.61
N SER A 105 49.63 42.92 -12.07
CA SER A 105 48.70 42.74 -10.93
C SER A 105 47.48 41.90 -11.32
N ASP A 106 46.95 42.11 -12.54
CA ASP A 106 45.82 41.32 -13.01
C ASP A 106 46.21 39.85 -13.26
N LYS A 107 47.40 39.57 -13.75
CA LYS A 107 47.95 38.22 -13.92
C LYS A 107 48.19 37.56 -12.58
N GLU A 108 48.66 38.28 -11.58
CA GLU A 108 48.83 37.77 -10.22
C GLU A 108 47.48 37.43 -9.59
N ALA A 109 46.46 38.28 -9.79
CA ALA A 109 45.09 37.99 -9.31
C ALA A 109 44.50 36.72 -9.96
N VAL A 110 44.72 36.49 -11.26
CA VAL A 110 44.32 35.23 -11.92
C VAL A 110 45.07 34.03 -11.31
N ALA A 111 46.38 34.15 -11.07
CA ALA A 111 47.16 33.08 -10.47
C ALA A 111 46.71 32.76 -9.04
N GLN A 112 46.29 33.76 -8.27
CA GLN A 112 45.76 33.59 -6.92
C GLN A 112 44.42 32.87 -6.96
N LEU A 113 43.48 33.24 -7.86
CA LEU A 113 42.20 32.58 -8.03
C LEU A 113 42.37 31.12 -8.47
N LEU A 114 43.28 30.83 -9.39
CA LEU A 114 43.57 29.43 -9.79
C LEU A 114 44.10 28.59 -8.63
N LYS A 115 44.93 29.19 -7.76
CA LYS A 115 45.42 28.52 -6.57
C LYS A 115 44.28 28.27 -5.57
N GLU A 116 43.42 29.25 -5.36
CA GLU A 116 42.24 29.12 -4.50
C GLU A 116 41.29 28.02 -4.98
N ILE A 117 41.01 27.98 -6.30
CA ILE A 117 40.21 26.92 -6.91
C ILE A 117 40.82 25.54 -6.62
N GLY A 118 42.14 25.39 -6.85
CA GLY A 118 42.83 24.13 -6.57
C GLY A 118 42.72 23.70 -5.09
N GLU A 119 42.91 24.65 -4.15
CA GLU A 119 42.76 24.37 -2.72
C GLU A 119 41.33 23.97 -2.34
N LEU A 120 40.31 24.53 -3.00
CA LEU A 120 38.91 24.16 -2.77
C LEU A 120 38.61 22.77 -3.37
N GLU A 121 39.13 22.46 -4.56
CA GLU A 121 39.01 21.15 -5.20
C GLU A 121 39.68 20.05 -4.34
N ASP A 122 40.89 20.28 -3.84
CA ASP A 122 41.59 19.36 -2.96
C ASP A 122 40.75 19.06 -1.68
N ARG A 123 40.21 20.11 -1.06
CA ARG A 123 39.32 19.97 0.12
C ARG A 123 38.06 19.19 -0.18
N LYS A 124 37.46 19.37 -1.38
CA LYS A 124 36.32 18.61 -1.83
C LYS A 124 36.67 17.13 -2.02
N GLU A 125 37.84 16.86 -2.65
CA GLU A 125 38.28 15.47 -2.88
C GLU A 125 38.60 14.74 -1.59
N GLU A 126 39.11 15.40 -0.55
CA GLU A 126 39.33 14.85 0.79
C GLU A 126 38.01 14.32 1.42
N LEU A 127 36.86 14.93 1.10
CA LEU A 127 35.54 14.50 1.58
C LEU A 127 35.02 13.24 0.87
N LYS A 128 35.65 12.83 -0.24
CA LYS A 128 35.29 11.65 -1.06
C LYS A 128 33.82 11.69 -1.50
N PRO A 129 33.44 12.64 -2.37
CA PRO A 129 32.05 12.89 -2.78
C PRO A 129 31.34 11.64 -3.27
N GLU A 130 32.00 10.80 -4.05
CA GLU A 130 31.43 9.57 -4.61
C GLU A 130 31.00 8.58 -3.51
N ILE A 131 31.79 8.47 -2.44
CA ILE A 131 31.46 7.58 -1.30
C ILE A 131 30.27 8.14 -0.51
N ILE A 132 30.22 9.45 -0.33
CA ILE A 132 29.10 10.14 0.36
C ILE A 132 27.80 9.93 -0.43
N GLU A 133 27.82 10.15 -1.75
CA GLU A 133 26.66 9.96 -2.63
C GLU A 133 26.19 8.49 -2.62
N GLU A 134 27.13 7.53 -2.70
CA GLU A 134 26.81 6.11 -2.63
C GLU A 134 26.16 5.74 -1.28
N LEU A 135 26.70 6.24 -0.16
CA LEU A 135 26.16 6.01 1.17
C LEU A 135 24.74 6.56 1.32
N LEU A 136 24.49 7.79 0.87
CA LEU A 136 23.16 8.40 0.88
C LEU A 136 22.16 7.62 0.04
N SER A 137 22.54 7.29 -1.21
CA SER A 137 21.70 6.49 -2.12
C SER A 137 21.37 5.12 -1.51
N ARG A 138 22.35 4.47 -0.90
CA ARG A 138 22.16 3.16 -0.27
C ARG A 138 21.30 3.25 0.98
N HIS A 139 21.52 4.26 1.81
CA HIS A 139 20.69 4.52 3.00
C HIS A 139 19.23 4.73 2.62
N GLU A 140 18.95 5.57 1.63
CA GLU A 140 17.60 5.82 1.13
C GLU A 140 16.92 4.55 0.59
N LYS A 141 17.66 3.77 -0.21
CA LYS A 141 17.14 2.50 -0.75
C LYS A 141 16.81 1.49 0.34
N VAL A 142 17.65 1.38 1.36
CA VAL A 142 17.41 0.46 2.49
C VAL A 142 16.22 0.94 3.31
N THR A 143 16.11 2.23 3.58
CA THR A 143 14.97 2.83 4.29
C THR A 143 13.66 2.55 3.55
N LYS A 144 13.58 2.84 2.25
CA LYS A 144 12.38 2.58 1.43
C LYS A 144 11.97 1.11 1.41
N LYS A 145 12.95 0.20 1.30
CA LYS A 145 12.66 -1.25 1.33
C LYS A 145 12.18 -1.71 2.70
N LYS A 146 12.74 -1.16 3.77
CA LYS A 146 12.30 -1.44 5.14
C LYS A 146 10.85 -0.97 5.34
N ASP A 147 10.53 0.28 4.97
CA ASP A 147 9.18 0.83 5.10
C ASP A 147 8.16 0.01 4.30
N PHE A 148 8.54 -0.45 3.11
CA PHE A 148 7.72 -1.35 2.31
C PHE A 148 7.47 -2.69 3.02
N ALA A 149 8.51 -3.31 3.58
CA ALA A 149 8.38 -4.56 4.32
C ALA A 149 7.53 -4.42 5.60
N GLU A 150 7.60 -3.27 6.29
CA GLU A 150 6.73 -2.95 7.44
C GLU A 150 5.26 -2.79 7.02
N SER A 151 5.00 -2.12 5.91
CA SER A 151 3.68 -1.96 5.32
C SER A 151 3.09 -3.31 4.89
N ASP A 152 3.89 -4.14 4.22
CA ASP A 152 3.49 -5.49 3.84
C ASP A 152 3.13 -6.35 5.05
N ASN A 153 3.94 -6.30 6.10
CA ASN A 153 3.66 -7.02 7.35
C ASN A 153 2.32 -6.59 7.97
N SER A 154 1.98 -5.31 7.90
CA SER A 154 0.69 -4.80 8.37
C SER A 154 -0.47 -5.36 7.54
N SER A 155 -0.31 -5.39 6.22
CA SER A 155 -1.29 -5.97 5.28
C SER A 155 -1.45 -7.48 5.49
N PHE A 156 -0.36 -8.20 5.68
CA PHE A 156 -0.38 -9.64 5.95
C PHE A 156 -1.07 -9.99 7.27
N LYS A 157 -0.81 -9.22 8.32
CA LYS A 157 -1.51 -9.39 9.62
C LYS A 157 -3.01 -9.17 9.49
N LEU A 158 -3.43 -8.15 8.76
CA LEU A 158 -4.85 -7.89 8.50
C LEU A 158 -5.49 -9.05 7.72
N ARG A 159 -4.81 -9.53 6.68
CA ARG A 159 -5.29 -10.66 5.87
C ARG A 159 -5.39 -11.94 6.70
N ALA A 160 -4.41 -12.23 7.54
CA ALA A 160 -4.45 -13.39 8.45
C ALA A 160 -5.62 -13.29 9.45
N ALA A 161 -5.87 -12.09 10.00
CA ALA A 161 -7.01 -11.86 10.88
C ALA A 161 -8.35 -12.08 10.16
N THR A 162 -8.48 -11.61 8.93
CA THR A 162 -9.67 -11.84 8.09
C THR A 162 -9.88 -13.33 7.80
N ASN A 163 -8.81 -14.04 7.42
CA ASN A 163 -8.87 -15.49 7.20
C ASN A 163 -9.29 -16.24 8.47
N ASN A 164 -8.75 -15.88 9.63
CA ASN A 164 -9.13 -16.50 10.91
C ASN A 164 -10.60 -16.25 11.25
N SER A 165 -11.11 -15.04 11.01
CA SER A 165 -12.54 -14.75 11.20
C SER A 165 -13.42 -15.59 10.29
N LEU A 166 -13.00 -15.78 9.03
CA LEU A 166 -13.72 -16.61 8.06
C LEU A 166 -13.67 -18.11 8.44
N ILE A 167 -12.52 -18.58 8.94
CA ILE A 167 -12.39 -19.96 9.47
C ILE A 167 -13.40 -20.18 10.60
N LEU A 168 -13.41 -19.29 11.61
CA LEU A 168 -14.31 -19.40 12.75
C LEU A 168 -15.79 -19.40 12.35
N SER A 169 -16.19 -18.53 11.40
CA SER A 169 -17.57 -18.50 10.91
C SER A 169 -17.93 -19.78 10.15
N THR A 170 -17.02 -20.28 9.32
CA THR A 170 -17.24 -21.53 8.56
C THR A 170 -17.29 -22.75 9.49
N GLU A 171 -16.45 -22.81 10.53
CA GLU A 171 -16.49 -23.86 11.54
C GLU A 171 -17.83 -23.86 12.31
N ALA A 172 -18.34 -22.68 12.66
CA ALA A 172 -19.64 -22.55 13.30
C ALA A 172 -20.78 -23.05 12.39
N GLU A 173 -20.76 -22.70 11.09
CA GLU A 173 -21.74 -23.20 10.12
C GLU A 173 -21.65 -24.71 9.95
N VAL A 174 -20.47 -25.28 9.89
CA VAL A 174 -20.26 -26.74 9.80
C VAL A 174 -20.84 -27.44 11.03
N LYS A 175 -20.61 -26.88 12.23
CA LYS A 175 -21.16 -27.43 13.46
C LYS A 175 -22.68 -27.36 13.47
N GLU A 176 -23.29 -26.24 13.10
CA GLU A 176 -24.75 -26.10 13.03
C GLU A 176 -25.36 -27.09 12.03
N LEU A 177 -24.70 -27.26 10.86
CA LEU A 177 -25.15 -28.25 9.87
C LEU A 177 -25.03 -29.71 10.39
N ALA A 178 -23.95 -30.00 11.12
CA ALA A 178 -23.78 -31.33 11.73
C ALA A 178 -24.88 -31.63 12.76
N GLU A 179 -25.20 -30.66 13.61
CA GLU A 179 -26.31 -30.79 14.59
C GLU A 179 -27.66 -31.00 13.87
N LYS A 180 -27.94 -30.29 12.78
CA LYS A 180 -29.16 -30.49 11.96
C LYS A 180 -29.20 -31.86 11.28
N VAL A 181 -28.07 -32.38 10.84
CA VAL A 181 -27.98 -33.73 10.26
C VAL A 181 -28.26 -34.77 11.33
N GLU A 182 -27.70 -34.65 12.52
CA GLU A 182 -27.95 -35.54 13.65
C GLU A 182 -29.44 -35.51 14.03
N GLU A 183 -30.05 -34.33 14.18
CA GLU A 183 -31.47 -34.16 14.43
C GLU A 183 -32.35 -34.80 13.33
N TYR A 184 -31.95 -34.68 12.06
CA TYR A 184 -32.65 -35.33 10.96
C TYR A 184 -32.56 -36.86 11.03
N GLU A 185 -31.36 -37.40 11.28
CA GLU A 185 -31.18 -38.87 11.40
C GLU A 185 -31.95 -39.44 12.57
N ASP A 186 -32.00 -38.77 13.73
CA ASP A 186 -32.77 -39.16 14.90
C ASP A 186 -34.28 -39.18 14.62
N ASN A 187 -34.78 -38.24 13.81
CA ASN A 187 -36.20 -38.14 13.48
C ASN A 187 -36.58 -38.81 12.15
N LYS A 188 -35.63 -39.43 11.46
CA LYS A 188 -35.82 -39.99 10.13
C LYS A 188 -36.99 -40.96 10.02
N GLU A 189 -37.09 -41.91 10.98
CA GLU A 189 -38.17 -42.89 11.01
C GLU A 189 -39.55 -42.21 11.19
N VAL A 190 -39.62 -41.17 12.02
CA VAL A 190 -40.86 -40.41 12.22
C VAL A 190 -41.23 -39.63 10.96
N ILE A 191 -40.24 -39.03 10.26
CA ILE A 191 -40.43 -38.26 9.02
C ILE A 191 -40.90 -39.19 7.90
N GLU A 192 -40.29 -40.37 7.73
CA GLU A 192 -40.67 -41.35 6.72
C GLU A 192 -42.08 -41.88 6.97
N ASN A 193 -42.46 -42.12 8.23
CA ASN A 193 -43.82 -42.59 8.61
C ASN A 193 -44.89 -41.48 8.57
N LEU A 194 -44.52 -40.20 8.53
CA LEU A 194 -45.46 -39.06 8.53
C LEU A 194 -46.42 -39.08 7.32
N GLY A 195 -45.94 -39.48 6.16
CA GLY A 195 -46.74 -39.61 4.94
C GLY A 195 -47.86 -40.65 5.10
N ASP A 196 -47.52 -41.79 5.66
CA ASP A 196 -48.46 -42.86 5.93
C ASP A 196 -49.52 -42.50 7.00
N LEU A 197 -49.07 -41.79 8.06
CA LEU A 197 -49.96 -41.28 9.09
C LEU A 197 -50.94 -40.22 8.56
N ILE A 198 -50.52 -39.36 7.67
CA ILE A 198 -51.38 -38.38 6.99
C ILE A 198 -52.39 -39.05 6.09
N ALA A 199 -51.98 -40.09 5.33
CA ALA A 199 -52.88 -40.88 4.50
C ALA A 199 -53.90 -41.63 5.35
N GLN A 200 -53.50 -42.30 6.45
CA GLN A 200 -54.40 -42.95 7.40
C GLN A 200 -55.38 -41.97 8.04
N LYS A 201 -54.92 -40.79 8.48
CA LYS A 201 -55.79 -39.73 8.99
C LYS A 201 -56.85 -39.30 7.98
N GLY A 202 -56.44 -39.16 6.69
CA GLY A 202 -57.34 -38.82 5.60
C GLY A 202 -58.41 -39.89 5.38
N ALA A 203 -58.03 -41.17 5.37
CA ALA A 203 -58.94 -42.31 5.22
C ALA A 203 -59.98 -42.40 6.39
N VAL A 204 -59.48 -42.30 7.63
CA VAL A 204 -60.33 -42.27 8.81
C VAL A 204 -61.26 -41.06 8.81
N SER A 205 -60.82 -39.90 8.43
CA SER A 205 -61.64 -38.68 8.31
C SER A 205 -62.75 -38.87 7.28
N TYR A 206 -62.46 -39.51 6.15
CA TYR A 206 -63.43 -39.82 5.12
C TYR A 206 -64.46 -40.83 5.63
N GLU A 207 -64.07 -41.96 6.24
CA GLU A 207 -64.94 -42.94 6.83
C GLU A 207 -65.84 -42.31 7.89
N LEU A 208 -65.32 -41.45 8.73
CA LEU A 208 -66.10 -40.74 9.76
C LEU A 208 -67.20 -39.87 9.11
N SER A 209 -66.86 -39.17 8.02
CA SER A 209 -67.82 -38.31 7.27
C SER A 209 -68.93 -39.15 6.63
N GLU A 210 -68.59 -40.30 6.04
CA GLU A 210 -69.60 -41.26 5.50
C GLU A 210 -70.47 -41.88 6.58
N ALA A 211 -69.90 -42.27 7.74
CA ALA A 211 -70.67 -42.74 8.87
C ALA A 211 -71.64 -41.67 9.39
N ALA A 212 -71.20 -40.43 9.52
CA ALA A 212 -72.07 -39.32 9.95
C ALA A 212 -73.21 -39.08 8.94
N ARG A 213 -72.93 -39.17 7.62
CA ARG A 213 -74.00 -39.11 6.59
C ARG A 213 -75.02 -40.23 6.69
N LYS A 214 -74.55 -41.45 6.91
CA LYS A 214 -75.45 -42.61 7.11
C LYS A 214 -76.30 -42.43 8.38
N MET A 215 -75.69 -41.96 9.45
CA MET A 215 -76.41 -41.70 10.73
C MET A 215 -77.52 -40.66 10.54
N THR A 216 -77.21 -39.53 9.85
CA THR A 216 -78.22 -38.50 9.53
C THR A 216 -79.34 -39.02 8.67
N LYS A 217 -79.06 -39.92 7.69
CA LYS A 217 -80.13 -40.61 6.93
C LYS A 217 -80.99 -41.50 7.79
N CYS A 218 -80.39 -42.34 8.64
CA CYS A 218 -81.14 -43.21 9.54
C CYS A 218 -81.99 -42.39 10.51
N GLU A 219 -81.50 -41.31 11.10
CA GLU A 219 -82.24 -40.39 11.95
C GLU A 219 -83.40 -39.73 11.20
N SER A 220 -83.20 -39.32 9.94
CA SER A 220 -84.27 -38.81 9.12
C SER A 220 -85.34 -39.82 8.81
N GLU A 221 -84.96 -41.08 8.50
CA GLU A 221 -85.90 -42.17 8.26
C GLU A 221 -86.63 -42.56 9.53
N ALA A 222 -85.95 -42.69 10.67
CA ALA A 222 -86.56 -42.91 11.93
C ALA A 222 -87.62 -41.86 12.32
N SER A 223 -87.27 -40.60 12.10
CA SER A 223 -88.19 -39.46 12.27
C SER A 223 -89.42 -39.53 11.37
N ARG A 224 -89.21 -39.99 10.12
CA ARG A 224 -90.33 -40.21 9.17
C ARG A 224 -91.26 -41.36 9.59
N LEU A 225 -90.65 -42.47 10.01
CA LEU A 225 -91.41 -43.63 10.49
C LEU A 225 -92.17 -43.32 11.78
N ASN A 226 -91.53 -42.59 12.72
CA ASN A 226 -92.23 -42.19 13.96
C ASN A 226 -93.42 -41.26 13.65
N ARG A 227 -93.25 -40.33 12.66
CA ARG A 227 -94.42 -39.52 12.24
C ARG A 227 -95.50 -40.33 11.58
N ALA A 228 -95.13 -41.35 10.78
CA ALA A 228 -96.14 -42.27 10.15
C ALA A 228 -96.85 -43.15 11.20
N VAL A 229 -96.10 -43.68 12.16
CA VAL A 229 -96.67 -44.41 13.30
C VAL A 229 -97.68 -43.56 14.12
N GLY A 230 -97.22 -42.33 14.50
CA GLY A 230 -98.13 -41.43 15.25
C GLY A 230 -99.38 -41.02 14.45
N SER A 231 -99.28 -40.92 13.08
CA SER A 231 -100.44 -40.65 12.18
C SER A 231 -101.37 -41.88 12.13
N LEU A 232 -100.83 -43.11 12.17
CA LEU A 232 -101.61 -44.31 12.21
C LEU A 232 -102.30 -44.49 13.57
N GLU A 233 -101.60 -44.27 14.67
CA GLU A 233 -102.15 -44.28 16.03
C GLU A 233 -103.32 -43.33 16.17
N GLN A 234 -103.17 -42.07 15.61
CA GLN A 234 -104.26 -41.10 15.60
C GLN A 234 -105.46 -41.54 14.75
N LYS A 235 -105.19 -42.19 13.60
CA LYS A 235 -106.30 -42.77 12.79
C LYS A 235 -106.99 -43.92 13.50
N VAL A 236 -106.28 -44.78 14.22
CA VAL A 236 -106.87 -45.86 15.02
C VAL A 236 -107.65 -45.26 16.16
N ALA A 237 -107.15 -44.28 16.89
CA ALA A 237 -107.88 -43.66 18.00
C ALA A 237 -109.12 -42.89 17.55
N ASN A 238 -109.22 -42.41 16.29
CA ASN A 238 -110.39 -41.76 15.77
C ASN A 238 -111.43 -42.76 15.15
N ALA A 239 -111.06 -44.04 15.04
CA ALA A 239 -111.92 -45.08 14.45
C ALA A 239 -112.61 -45.96 15.52
N VAL A 240 -112.37 -45.77 16.78
CA VAL A 240 -113.00 -46.37 17.92
C VAL A 240 -113.93 -45.34 18.57
#